data_bd3b00b7a595e171a1539decf71429ee
#
_entry.id   bd3b00b7a595e171a1539decf71429ee
#
_cell.length_a   1.000
_cell.length_b   1.000
_cell.length_c   1.000
_cell.angle_alpha   90.00
_cell.angle_beta   90.00
_cell.angle_gamma   90.00
#
_symmetry.space_group_name_H-M   'P 1'
#
loop_
_entity.id
_entity.type
_entity.pdbx_description
1 polymer ?
#
loop_
_entity_poly.entity_id
_entity_poly.type
_entity_poly.pdbx_seq_one_letter_code
_entity_poly.pdbx_strand_id
1 'polypeptide(L)'
;MKRNSTWIIGRLAQREQRQATAREPLSPSSIIALWGKPITVQDALDHNFASPAPRPKQATFASFIGADKSNERPQAKRHATLDDLTSDELQARIDQLYASEVTAALRDIAHAYEIAMGVTVARVSVRSMKTRWGSCTPKTGAIRIARELAAYPIECLDMVVAHELVHLLEPSHNQRFHALLDTYCPNNKALSQRLKQPPLNKL
;
A
#
# COMPACT_ATOMS: atom_id res chain seq x y z
N MET A 1 -9.67 11.39 -28.00
CA MET A 1 -8.83 11.63 -26.81
C MET A 1 -9.65 12.20 -25.65
N LYS A 2 -10.50 11.45 -24.94
CA LYS A 2 -11.26 11.93 -23.73
C LYS A 2 -11.94 10.75 -22.99
N ARG A 3 -11.20 9.71 -22.55
CA ARG A 3 -11.82 8.60 -21.76
C ARG A 3 -11.10 8.22 -20.47
N ASN A 4 -10.04 8.95 -20.06
CA ASN A 4 -9.32 8.67 -18.81
C ASN A 4 -9.76 9.55 -17.62
N SER A 5 -10.66 10.52 -17.84
CA SER A 5 -11.07 11.48 -16.80
C SER A 5 -12.08 10.90 -15.81
N THR A 6 -12.92 9.96 -16.23
CA THR A 6 -14.06 9.48 -15.44
C THR A 6 -13.62 8.63 -14.23
N TRP A 7 -12.52 7.88 -14.37
CA TRP A 7 -11.98 7.08 -13.27
C TRP A 7 -11.33 7.95 -12.17
N ILE A 8 -10.65 9.04 -12.58
CA ILE A 8 -10.01 10.00 -11.68
C ILE A 8 -11.05 10.86 -10.95
N ILE A 9 -12.09 11.33 -11.66
CA ILE A 9 -13.14 12.20 -11.11
C ILE A 9 -14.01 11.46 -10.10
N GLY A 10 -14.37 10.21 -10.34
CA GLY A 10 -15.14 9.39 -9.37
C GLY A 10 -14.37 9.15 -8.05
N ARG A 11 -13.03 9.20 -8.09
CA ARG A 11 -12.17 9.08 -6.91
C ARG A 11 -12.09 10.35 -6.07
N LEU A 12 -12.08 11.50 -6.70
CA LEU A 12 -12.04 12.80 -6.00
C LEU A 12 -13.31 13.01 -5.19
N ALA A 13 -14.49 12.78 -5.79
CA ALA A 13 -15.77 12.93 -5.12
C ALA A 13 -15.94 11.99 -3.92
N GLN A 14 -15.50 10.72 -4.03
CA GLN A 14 -15.57 9.79 -2.90
C GLN A 14 -14.59 10.12 -1.77
N ARG A 15 -13.46 10.74 -2.08
CA ARG A 15 -12.48 11.14 -1.08
C ARG A 15 -12.85 12.44 -0.38
N GLU A 16 -13.44 13.39 -1.09
CA GLU A 16 -13.99 14.62 -0.51
C GLU A 16 -15.17 14.34 0.43
N GLN A 17 -16.06 13.41 0.06
CA GLN A 17 -17.13 12.95 0.97
C GLN A 17 -16.60 12.25 2.22
N ARG A 18 -15.44 11.58 2.15
CA ARG A 18 -14.78 10.96 3.32
C ARG A 18 -14.06 11.96 4.22
N GLN A 19 -13.66 13.11 3.69
CA GLN A 19 -13.06 14.21 4.49
C GLN A 19 -14.10 15.10 5.14
N ALA A 20 -15.32 15.15 4.58
CA ALA A 20 -16.40 16.00 5.06
C ALA A 20 -17.23 15.39 6.21
N THR A 21 -17.18 14.07 6.44
CA THR A 21 -17.65 13.52 7.72
C THR A 21 -16.67 13.96 8.79
N ALA A 22 -17.12 14.82 9.69
CA ALA A 22 -16.38 15.23 10.87
C ALA A 22 -15.74 13.99 11.51
N ARG A 23 -14.42 13.85 11.35
CA ARG A 23 -13.68 12.74 11.96
C ARG A 23 -13.79 12.96 13.46
N GLU A 24 -14.38 12.01 14.16
CA GLU A 24 -14.22 11.97 15.61
C GLU A 24 -12.72 12.05 15.93
N PRO A 25 -12.34 12.82 16.97
CA PRO A 25 -10.93 12.94 17.33
C PRO A 25 -10.37 11.54 17.60
N LEU A 26 -9.19 11.27 17.04
CA LEU A 26 -8.50 10.01 17.28
C LEU A 26 -8.12 9.88 18.75
N SER A 27 -8.31 8.70 19.30
CA SER A 27 -7.87 8.28 20.61
C SER A 27 -7.11 6.95 20.51
N PRO A 28 -6.39 6.53 21.54
CA PRO A 28 -5.72 5.22 21.57
C PRO A 28 -6.68 4.03 21.33
N SER A 29 -7.95 4.16 21.76
CA SER A 29 -9.00 3.15 21.56
C SER A 29 -9.67 3.20 20.19
N SER A 30 -9.40 4.20 19.37
CA SER A 30 -9.96 4.30 18.01
C SER A 30 -9.52 3.11 17.17
N ILE A 31 -10.45 2.58 16.34
CA ILE A 31 -10.16 1.47 15.44
C ILE A 31 -9.68 1.99 14.09
N ILE A 32 -8.53 1.50 13.67
CA ILE A 32 -7.96 1.73 12.34
C ILE A 32 -7.89 0.41 11.56
N ALA A 33 -7.64 0.48 10.27
CA ALA A 33 -7.34 -0.68 9.45
C ALA A 33 -5.81 -0.84 9.32
N LEU A 34 -5.30 -2.05 9.53
CA LEU A 34 -3.94 -2.41 9.15
C LEU A 34 -3.98 -3.72 8.38
N TRP A 35 -3.50 -3.70 7.15
CA TRP A 35 -3.58 -4.81 6.20
C TRP A 35 -4.99 -5.41 6.06
N GLY A 36 -6.01 -4.52 6.04
CA GLY A 36 -7.41 -4.90 5.91
C GLY A 36 -8.06 -5.47 7.18
N LYS A 37 -7.35 -5.51 8.30
CA LYS A 37 -7.85 -5.97 9.59
C LYS A 37 -8.10 -4.78 10.53
N PRO A 38 -9.18 -4.81 11.33
CA PRO A 38 -9.41 -3.80 12.36
C PRO A 38 -8.41 -4.00 13.51
N ILE A 39 -7.87 -2.91 13.99
CA ILE A 39 -6.94 -2.87 15.14
C ILE A 39 -7.12 -1.56 15.88
N THR A 40 -6.91 -1.53 17.20
CA THR A 40 -6.89 -0.25 17.93
C THR A 40 -5.62 0.52 17.62
N VAL A 41 -5.67 1.85 17.74
CA VAL A 41 -4.48 2.70 17.57
C VAL A 41 -3.40 2.30 18.57
N GLN A 42 -3.80 2.00 19.84
CA GLN A 42 -2.90 1.53 20.89
C GLN A 42 -2.14 0.27 20.43
N ASP A 43 -2.88 -0.78 20.05
CA ASP A 43 -2.26 -2.05 19.63
C ASP A 43 -1.39 -1.87 18.39
N ALA A 44 -1.81 -1.05 17.44
CA ALA A 44 -1.07 -0.79 16.22
C ALA A 44 0.27 -0.07 16.47
N LEU A 45 0.33 0.82 17.47
CA LEU A 45 1.54 1.59 17.78
C LEU A 45 2.44 0.88 18.80
N ASP A 46 1.89 0.05 19.70
CA ASP A 46 2.65 -0.70 20.70
C ASP A 46 3.27 -1.98 20.11
N HIS A 47 2.60 -2.60 19.14
CA HIS A 47 3.11 -3.81 18.53
C HIS A 47 4.10 -3.46 17.40
N ASN A 48 5.30 -4.02 17.51
CA ASN A 48 6.18 -4.23 16.35
C ASN A 48 5.51 -5.27 15.44
N PHE A 49 4.54 -4.85 14.63
CA PHE A 49 3.97 -5.74 13.62
C PHE A 49 5.09 -6.18 12.69
N ALA A 50 5.43 -7.47 12.76
CA ALA A 50 6.11 -8.10 11.67
C ALA A 50 5.15 -8.04 10.48
N SER A 51 5.51 -7.26 9.46
CA SER A 51 4.75 -7.19 8.21
C SER A 51 4.43 -8.62 7.77
N PRO A 52 3.17 -8.97 7.50
CA PRO A 52 2.86 -10.27 6.96
C PRO A 52 3.63 -10.39 5.65
N ALA A 53 4.62 -11.28 5.60
CA ALA A 53 5.37 -11.52 4.39
C ALA A 53 4.38 -11.78 3.25
N PRO A 54 4.47 -11.06 2.13
CA PRO A 54 3.61 -11.32 0.99
C PRO A 54 3.85 -12.75 0.55
N ARG A 55 2.84 -13.61 0.69
CA ARG A 55 2.87 -14.93 0.07
C ARG A 55 2.35 -14.78 -1.35
N PRO A 56 3.18 -14.89 -2.37
CA PRO A 56 2.68 -15.03 -3.72
C PRO A 56 1.88 -16.33 -3.77
N LYS A 57 0.55 -16.22 -3.92
CA LYS A 57 -0.36 -17.38 -4.09
C LYS A 57 -0.24 -18.04 -5.46
N GLN A 58 0.80 -17.76 -6.21
CA GLN A 58 1.07 -18.47 -7.45
C GLN A 58 2.50 -18.97 -7.40
N ALA A 59 2.62 -20.30 -7.32
CA ALA A 59 3.86 -21.04 -7.44
C ALA A 59 4.49 -20.74 -8.79
N THR A 60 5.45 -19.83 -8.80
CA THR A 60 6.47 -19.77 -9.83
C THR A 60 7.74 -19.24 -9.19
N PHE A 61 8.65 -20.13 -8.91
CA PHE A 61 10.09 -19.91 -8.78
C PHE A 61 10.68 -19.23 -7.55
N ALA A 62 9.92 -18.65 -6.61
CA ALA A 62 10.49 -17.98 -5.44
C ALA A 62 10.74 -18.87 -4.20
N SER A 63 10.76 -20.19 -4.35
CA SER A 63 11.00 -21.14 -3.23
C SER A 63 12.47 -21.35 -2.89
N PHE A 64 13.40 -20.56 -3.42
CA PHE A 64 14.81 -20.95 -3.39
C PHE A 64 15.79 -19.90 -2.88
N ILE A 65 15.40 -18.99 -1.97
CA ILE A 65 16.44 -18.18 -1.27
C ILE A 65 16.11 -18.11 0.22
N GLY A 66 17.01 -18.67 1.03
CA GLY A 66 16.95 -18.71 2.49
C GLY A 66 16.99 -17.31 3.10
N ALA A 67 16.13 -17.10 4.09
CA ALA A 67 16.10 -15.89 4.89
C ALA A 67 17.24 -15.91 5.91
N ASP A 68 18.13 -14.93 5.83
CA ASP A 68 19.07 -14.62 6.90
C ASP A 68 18.37 -13.74 7.97
N LYS A 69 18.42 -14.24 9.21
CA LYS A 69 17.84 -13.58 10.37
C LYS A 69 18.96 -12.90 11.14
N SER A 70 19.07 -11.58 11.07
CA SER A 70 19.65 -10.80 12.18
C SER A 70 19.40 -9.31 11.97
N ASN A 71 18.42 -8.76 12.64
CA ASN A 71 18.37 -7.32 12.86
C ASN A 71 17.76 -7.03 14.24
N GLU A 72 18.63 -6.95 15.26
CA GLU A 72 18.27 -6.44 16.56
C GLU A 72 18.01 -4.93 16.47
N ARG A 73 16.80 -4.52 16.81
CA ARG A 73 16.40 -3.10 16.86
C ARG A 73 16.79 -2.46 18.18
N PRO A 74 17.23 -1.19 18.20
CA PRO A 74 17.53 -0.47 19.44
C PRO A 74 16.29 -0.30 20.32
N GLN A 75 16.45 -0.51 21.62
CA GLN A 75 15.41 -0.31 22.63
C GLN A 75 14.92 1.16 22.65
N ALA A 76 13.60 1.33 22.57
CA ALA A 76 12.94 2.63 22.56
C ALA A 76 13.03 3.31 23.95
N LYS A 77 13.36 4.58 23.94
CA LYS A 77 13.29 5.50 25.11
C LYS A 77 11.82 5.60 25.56
N ARG A 78 11.60 5.66 26.89
CA ARG A 78 10.28 5.87 27.51
C ARG A 78 9.60 7.10 26.91
N HIS A 79 8.54 6.90 26.17
CA HIS A 79 7.73 7.95 25.58
C HIS A 79 6.53 8.25 26.47
N ALA A 80 6.04 9.51 26.39
CA ALA A 80 4.74 9.89 26.89
C ALA A 80 3.68 8.82 26.53
N THR A 81 2.77 8.55 27.46
CA THR A 81 1.71 7.56 27.21
C THR A 81 0.90 7.99 26.01
N LEU A 82 0.35 7.06 25.24
CA LEU A 82 -0.44 7.39 24.04
C LEU A 82 -1.69 8.23 24.39
N ASP A 83 -2.13 8.16 25.64
CA ASP A 83 -3.26 8.93 26.16
C ASP A 83 -2.97 10.45 26.26
N ASP A 84 -1.69 10.84 26.35
CA ASP A 84 -1.27 12.25 26.42
C ASP A 84 -1.17 12.90 25.03
N LEU A 85 -1.34 12.13 23.94
CA LEU A 85 -1.20 12.61 22.58
C LEU A 85 -2.48 13.22 22.03
N THR A 86 -2.32 14.32 21.32
CA THR A 86 -3.42 14.91 20.55
C THR A 86 -3.81 14.02 19.36
N SER A 87 -5.02 14.22 18.83
CA SER A 87 -5.50 13.52 17.63
C SER A 87 -4.56 13.68 16.43
N ASP A 88 -3.95 14.85 16.25
CA ASP A 88 -3.00 15.12 15.16
C ASP A 88 -1.68 14.36 15.35
N GLU A 89 -1.19 14.25 16.58
CA GLU A 89 0.01 13.47 16.89
C GLU A 89 -0.23 11.97 16.69
N LEU A 90 -1.40 11.47 17.10
CA LEU A 90 -1.81 10.08 16.82
C LEU A 90 -1.89 9.83 15.32
N GLN A 91 -2.50 10.75 14.56
CA GLN A 91 -2.57 10.63 13.10
C GLN A 91 -1.17 10.62 12.47
N ALA A 92 -0.26 11.46 12.95
CA ALA A 92 1.13 11.47 12.45
C ALA A 92 1.85 10.14 12.72
N ARG A 93 1.63 9.52 13.88
CA ARG A 93 2.19 8.19 14.20
C ARG A 93 1.59 7.08 13.34
N ILE A 94 0.27 7.10 13.11
CA ILE A 94 -0.39 6.17 12.18
C ILE A 94 0.18 6.34 10.77
N ASP A 95 0.39 7.57 10.34
CA ASP A 95 0.97 7.89 9.04
C ASP A 95 2.40 7.34 8.89
N GLN A 96 3.20 7.42 9.95
CA GLN A 96 4.55 6.83 10.01
C GLN A 96 4.49 5.29 9.99
N LEU A 97 3.58 4.69 10.78
CA LEU A 97 3.35 3.26 10.79
C LEU A 97 2.99 2.76 9.38
N TYR A 98 2.02 3.38 8.73
CA TYR A 98 1.61 3.01 7.37
C TYR A 98 2.76 3.13 6.36
N ALA A 99 3.57 4.19 6.48
CA ALA A 99 4.74 4.36 5.60
C ALA A 99 5.79 3.28 5.84
N SER A 100 6.05 2.89 7.10
CA SER A 100 7.01 1.84 7.43
C SER A 100 6.54 0.46 6.96
N GLU A 101 5.27 0.13 7.19
CA GLU A 101 4.65 -1.14 6.78
C GLU A 101 4.68 -1.32 5.26
N VAL A 102 4.22 -0.29 4.52
CA VAL A 102 4.28 -0.34 3.05
C VAL A 102 5.72 -0.41 2.55
N THR A 103 6.66 0.31 3.17
CA THR A 103 8.07 0.29 2.75
C THR A 103 8.70 -1.08 2.96
N ALA A 104 8.38 -1.75 4.06
CA ALA A 104 8.87 -3.09 4.34
C ALA A 104 8.36 -4.11 3.31
N ALA A 105 7.04 -4.15 3.09
CA ALA A 105 6.43 -5.07 2.13
C ALA A 105 6.80 -4.78 0.67
N LEU A 106 6.94 -3.51 0.32
CA LEU A 106 7.16 -3.06 -1.05
C LEU A 106 8.48 -3.54 -1.65
N ARG A 107 9.52 -3.68 -0.83
CA ARG A 107 10.84 -4.13 -1.30
C ARG A 107 10.77 -5.53 -1.89
N ASP A 108 10.16 -6.46 -1.16
CA ASP A 108 10.08 -7.87 -1.57
C ASP A 108 9.12 -8.04 -2.75
N ILE A 109 7.98 -7.34 -2.72
CA ILE A 109 7.01 -7.36 -3.82
C ILE A 109 7.63 -6.81 -5.11
N ALA A 110 8.28 -5.65 -5.06
CA ALA A 110 8.90 -5.03 -6.23
C ALA A 110 9.98 -5.94 -6.81
N HIS A 111 10.85 -6.50 -5.96
CA HIS A 111 11.91 -7.40 -6.40
C HIS A 111 11.38 -8.67 -7.08
N ALA A 112 10.32 -9.27 -6.55
CA ALA A 112 9.68 -10.42 -7.17
C ALA A 112 9.15 -10.11 -8.57
N TYR A 113 8.53 -8.95 -8.75
CA TYR A 113 8.04 -8.51 -10.06
C TYR A 113 9.16 -8.09 -11.02
N GLU A 114 10.24 -7.48 -10.54
CA GLU A 114 11.41 -7.19 -11.37
C GLU A 114 11.94 -8.46 -12.05
N ILE A 115 12.07 -9.54 -11.26
CA ILE A 115 12.49 -10.84 -11.78
C ILE A 115 11.47 -11.42 -12.76
N ALA A 116 10.18 -11.43 -12.36
CA ALA A 116 9.13 -12.05 -13.16
C ALA A 116 8.88 -11.33 -14.49
N MET A 117 9.03 -10.00 -14.52
CA MET A 117 8.78 -9.17 -15.70
C MET A 117 10.06 -8.90 -16.51
N GLY A 118 11.25 -9.18 -15.97
CA GLY A 118 12.53 -8.85 -16.61
C GLY A 118 12.77 -7.35 -16.69
N VAL A 119 12.29 -6.58 -15.71
CA VAL A 119 12.46 -5.12 -15.64
C VAL A 119 13.31 -4.71 -14.45
N THR A 120 13.83 -3.49 -14.46
CA THR A 120 14.58 -2.93 -13.33
C THR A 120 13.94 -1.63 -12.88
N VAL A 121 13.68 -1.53 -11.58
CA VAL A 121 13.17 -0.32 -10.94
C VAL A 121 14.35 0.49 -10.41
N ALA A 122 14.55 1.70 -10.92
CA ALA A 122 15.65 2.54 -10.49
C ALA A 122 15.42 3.12 -9.08
N ARG A 123 14.17 3.38 -8.72
CA ARG A 123 13.83 3.94 -7.41
C ARG A 123 12.39 3.62 -7.03
N VAL A 124 12.22 3.16 -5.81
CA VAL A 124 10.90 3.00 -5.17
C VAL A 124 10.77 3.96 -4.01
N SER A 125 9.61 4.58 -3.83
CA SER A 125 9.34 5.47 -2.70
C SER A 125 7.88 5.41 -2.25
N VAL A 126 7.68 5.48 -0.93
CA VAL A 126 6.36 5.55 -0.30
C VAL A 126 6.03 7.00 0.01
N ARG A 127 4.81 7.44 -0.31
CA ARG A 127 4.36 8.82 -0.13
C ARG A 127 2.89 8.87 0.27
N SER A 128 2.46 9.94 0.92
CA SER A 128 1.03 10.25 0.97
C SER A 128 0.57 10.69 -0.41
N MET A 129 -0.47 10.05 -0.94
CA MET A 129 -0.99 10.34 -2.28
C MET A 129 -2.50 10.56 -2.23
N LYS A 130 -2.96 11.73 -2.69
CA LYS A 130 -4.39 12.11 -2.58
C LYS A 130 -5.28 11.51 -3.67
N THR A 131 -4.78 11.33 -4.88
CA THR A 131 -5.60 11.03 -6.06
C THR A 131 -5.33 9.67 -6.72
N ARG A 132 -4.28 8.98 -6.32
CA ARG A 132 -3.86 7.71 -6.91
C ARG A 132 -3.21 6.80 -5.87
N TRP A 133 -3.13 5.51 -6.16
CA TRP A 133 -2.48 4.54 -5.29
C TRP A 133 -1.00 4.33 -5.60
N GLY A 134 -0.62 4.57 -6.87
CA GLY A 134 0.73 4.50 -7.34
C GLY A 134 1.00 5.45 -8.50
N SER A 135 2.25 5.57 -8.90
CA SER A 135 2.67 6.22 -10.15
C SER A 135 4.02 5.70 -10.59
N CYS A 136 4.14 5.39 -11.87
CA CYS A 136 5.40 5.06 -12.53
C CYS A 136 5.84 6.22 -13.42
N THR A 137 7.15 6.44 -13.50
CA THR A 137 7.78 7.29 -14.50
C THR A 137 8.67 6.41 -15.38
N PRO A 138 8.16 5.87 -16.51
CA PRO A 138 8.88 4.86 -17.31
C PRO A 138 10.26 5.31 -17.77
N LYS A 139 10.43 6.60 -18.08
CA LYS A 139 11.73 7.15 -18.53
C LYS A 139 12.83 7.04 -17.47
N THR A 140 12.49 7.09 -16.21
CA THR A 140 13.44 7.09 -15.09
C THR A 140 13.39 5.83 -14.26
N GLY A 141 12.46 4.90 -14.52
CA GLY A 141 12.22 3.71 -13.72
C GLY A 141 11.80 4.02 -12.27
N ALA A 142 11.31 5.22 -12.00
CA ALA A 142 10.93 5.63 -10.66
C ALA A 142 9.46 5.31 -10.37
N ILE A 143 9.21 4.62 -9.25
CA ILE A 143 7.88 4.24 -8.78
C ILE A 143 7.58 4.91 -7.43
N ARG A 144 6.35 5.39 -7.28
CA ARG A 144 5.82 5.93 -6.02
C ARG A 144 4.57 5.16 -5.65
N ILE A 145 4.46 4.80 -4.37
CA ILE A 145 3.35 4.02 -3.81
C ILE A 145 2.72 4.80 -2.64
N ALA A 146 1.39 4.77 -2.56
CA ALA A 146 0.65 5.43 -1.50
C ALA A 146 0.80 4.65 -0.17
N ARG A 147 1.20 5.34 0.91
CA ARG A 147 1.28 4.74 2.25
C ARG A 147 -0.09 4.27 2.77
N GLU A 148 -1.14 4.89 2.31
CA GLU A 148 -2.52 4.57 2.68
C GLU A 148 -2.96 3.16 2.25
N LEU A 149 -2.16 2.47 1.40
CA LEU A 149 -2.36 1.06 1.08
C LEU A 149 -2.18 0.13 2.28
N ALA A 150 -1.44 0.54 3.32
CA ALA A 150 -1.34 -0.22 4.57
C ALA A 150 -2.71 -0.46 5.23
N ALA A 151 -3.72 0.37 4.96
CA ALA A 151 -5.06 0.17 5.48
C ALA A 151 -5.85 -0.94 4.74
N TYR A 152 -5.40 -1.40 3.58
CA TYR A 152 -6.06 -2.40 2.74
C TYR A 152 -5.37 -3.76 2.85
N PRO A 153 -6.03 -4.87 2.43
CA PRO A 153 -5.35 -6.15 2.31
C PRO A 153 -4.07 -6.04 1.48
N ILE A 154 -3.03 -6.77 1.87
CA ILE A 154 -1.69 -6.67 1.26
C ILE A 154 -1.71 -6.98 -0.24
N GLU A 155 -2.66 -7.80 -0.68
CA GLU A 155 -2.90 -8.10 -2.08
C GLU A 155 -3.25 -6.84 -2.92
N CYS A 156 -3.80 -5.81 -2.27
CA CYS A 156 -4.04 -4.53 -2.92
C CYS A 156 -2.74 -3.77 -3.20
N LEU A 157 -1.77 -3.85 -2.27
CA LEU A 157 -0.43 -3.32 -2.50
C LEU A 157 0.26 -4.07 -3.64
N ASP A 158 0.22 -5.41 -3.60
CA ASP A 158 0.77 -6.28 -4.63
C ASP A 158 0.24 -5.91 -6.03
N MET A 159 -1.08 -5.77 -6.18
CA MET A 159 -1.72 -5.37 -7.43
C MET A 159 -1.29 -3.97 -7.90
N VAL A 160 -1.17 -2.99 -6.99
CA VAL A 160 -0.73 -1.65 -7.37
C VAL A 160 0.73 -1.66 -7.82
N VAL A 161 1.59 -2.43 -7.15
CA VAL A 161 3.00 -2.59 -7.56
C VAL A 161 3.09 -3.24 -8.94
N ALA A 162 2.35 -4.35 -9.17
CA ALA A 162 2.28 -4.98 -10.49
C ALA A 162 1.85 -3.97 -11.58
N HIS A 163 0.81 -3.17 -11.31
CA HIS A 163 0.32 -2.14 -12.22
C HIS A 163 1.40 -1.13 -12.59
N GLU A 164 2.14 -0.63 -11.58
CA GLU A 164 3.18 0.37 -11.82
C GLU A 164 4.40 -0.22 -12.55
N LEU A 165 4.75 -1.49 -12.30
CA LEU A 165 5.85 -2.14 -13.00
C LEU A 165 5.47 -2.49 -14.45
N VAL A 166 4.22 -2.85 -14.73
CA VAL A 166 3.74 -3.05 -16.11
C VAL A 166 3.92 -1.78 -16.95
N HIS A 167 3.87 -0.59 -16.36
CA HIS A 167 4.16 0.66 -17.05
C HIS A 167 5.60 0.78 -17.57
N LEU A 168 6.55 0.00 -17.04
CA LEU A 168 7.89 -0.08 -17.60
C LEU A 168 7.93 -0.86 -18.92
N LEU A 169 6.98 -1.79 -19.14
CA LEU A 169 6.82 -2.60 -20.36
C LEU A 169 5.87 -1.93 -21.36
N GLU A 170 4.83 -1.28 -20.86
CA GLU A 170 3.78 -0.63 -21.65
C GLU A 170 3.29 0.64 -20.94
N PRO A 171 3.73 1.82 -21.39
CA PRO A 171 3.38 3.09 -20.75
C PRO A 171 1.89 3.45 -20.81
N SER A 172 1.15 2.92 -21.79
CA SER A 172 -0.25 3.26 -22.06
C SER A 172 -1.18 2.17 -21.56
N HIS A 173 -2.34 2.54 -20.99
CA HIS A 173 -3.38 1.58 -20.59
C HIS A 173 -4.16 1.04 -21.80
N ASN A 174 -3.44 0.46 -22.78
CA ASN A 174 -4.01 -0.18 -23.96
C ASN A 174 -4.28 -1.68 -23.72
N GLN A 175 -4.67 -2.41 -24.76
CA GLN A 175 -4.96 -3.84 -24.67
C GLN A 175 -3.74 -4.65 -24.20
N ARG A 176 -2.52 -4.29 -24.65
CA ARG A 176 -1.27 -4.94 -24.24
C ARG A 176 -1.00 -4.74 -22.75
N PHE A 177 -1.21 -3.53 -22.23
CA PHE A 177 -1.10 -3.26 -20.80
C PHE A 177 -2.03 -4.16 -19.98
N HIS A 178 -3.31 -4.24 -20.37
CA HIS A 178 -4.28 -5.07 -19.66
C HIS A 178 -3.95 -6.55 -19.73
N ALA A 179 -3.47 -7.05 -20.89
CA ALA A 179 -3.05 -8.43 -21.02
C ALA A 179 -1.84 -8.75 -20.12
N LEU A 180 -0.85 -7.85 -20.06
CA LEU A 180 0.30 -8.00 -19.16
C LEU A 180 -0.16 -7.98 -17.69
N LEU A 181 -1.00 -7.03 -17.30
CA LEU A 181 -1.50 -6.95 -15.95
C LEU A 181 -2.33 -8.19 -15.56
N ASP A 182 -3.18 -8.69 -16.45
CA ASP A 182 -3.94 -9.94 -16.24
C ASP A 182 -2.99 -11.17 -16.11
N THR A 183 -1.84 -11.16 -16.77
CA THR A 183 -0.82 -12.22 -16.66
C THR A 183 -0.13 -12.19 -15.29
N TYR A 184 0.35 -11.03 -14.85
CA TYR A 184 1.12 -10.90 -13.62
C TYR A 184 0.26 -10.80 -12.36
N CYS A 185 -0.96 -10.28 -12.48
CA CYS A 185 -1.94 -10.14 -11.39
C CYS A 185 -3.36 -10.50 -11.87
N PRO A 186 -3.70 -11.80 -11.98
CA PRO A 186 -5.00 -12.25 -12.50
C PRO A 186 -6.21 -11.68 -11.74
N ASN A 187 -6.07 -11.41 -10.45
CA ASN A 187 -7.10 -10.86 -9.59
C ASN A 187 -7.20 -9.31 -9.62
N ASN A 188 -6.47 -8.64 -10.54
CA ASN A 188 -6.36 -7.18 -10.56
C ASN A 188 -7.70 -6.45 -10.58
N LYS A 189 -8.70 -7.00 -11.28
CA LYS A 189 -10.04 -6.41 -11.38
C LYS A 189 -10.78 -6.42 -10.03
N ALA A 190 -10.74 -7.55 -9.32
CA ALA A 190 -11.35 -7.69 -7.99
C ALA A 190 -10.65 -6.77 -6.97
N LEU A 191 -9.31 -6.73 -6.97
CA LEU A 191 -8.51 -5.88 -6.10
C LEU A 191 -8.72 -4.38 -6.40
N SER A 192 -8.86 -4.02 -7.68
CA SER A 192 -9.24 -2.66 -8.09
C SER A 192 -10.60 -2.25 -7.55
N GLN A 193 -11.59 -3.16 -7.53
CA GLN A 193 -12.89 -2.90 -6.92
C GLN A 193 -12.77 -2.79 -5.39
N ARG A 194 -11.95 -3.63 -4.75
CA ARG A 194 -11.68 -3.54 -3.30
C ARG A 194 -11.11 -2.17 -2.91
N LEU A 195 -10.22 -1.60 -3.70
CA LEU A 195 -9.65 -0.26 -3.46
C LEU A 195 -10.66 0.89 -3.61
N LYS A 196 -11.82 0.66 -4.19
CA LYS A 196 -12.94 1.64 -4.25
C LYS A 196 -13.79 1.62 -2.97
N GLN A 197 -13.71 0.56 -2.19
CA GLN A 197 -14.42 0.41 -0.93
C GLN A 197 -13.61 1.02 0.23
N PRO A 198 -14.23 1.34 1.38
CA PRO A 198 -13.48 1.71 2.58
C PRO A 198 -12.55 0.57 3.02
N PRO A 199 -11.44 0.88 3.72
CA PRO A 199 -10.50 -0.12 4.22
C PRO A 199 -11.16 -1.20 5.08
N LEU A 200 -12.02 -0.77 6.01
CA LEU A 200 -12.91 -1.63 6.78
C LEU A 200 -14.32 -1.51 6.22
N ASN A 201 -14.98 -2.64 6.00
CA ASN A 201 -16.42 -2.62 5.75
C ASN A 201 -17.09 -2.11 7.04
N LYS A 202 -18.04 -1.18 6.92
CA LYS A 202 -18.91 -0.85 8.05
C LYS A 202 -19.66 -2.14 8.41
N LEU A 203 -19.43 -2.60 9.63
CA LEU A 203 -20.26 -3.63 10.25
C LEU A 203 -21.69 -3.13 10.40
#